data_910eb28940d241704cce1c5ba18de277
#
_entry.id   910eb28940d241704cce1c5ba18de277
#
_cell.length_a   1.000
_cell.length_b   1.000
_cell.length_c   1.000
_cell.angle_alpha   90.00
_cell.angle_beta   90.00
_cell.angle_gamma   90.00
#
_symmetry.space_group_name_H-M   'P 1'
#
loop_
_entity.id
_entity.type
_entity.pdbx_description
1 polymer ?
#
loop_
_entity_poly.entity_id
_entity_poly.type
_entity_poly.pdbx_seq_one_letter_code
_entity_poly.pdbx_strand_id
1 'polypeptide(L)'
;MNISLDYDDTYSLDPQTWDKVINILHKANHNVYCITKRYETLADDIKESLNIPIIFVTKGKSKSREVRERGLKIDVWIDDKPISIIGRQIYNQGKLHRKHFTRQI
;
A
#
# COMPACT_ATOMS: atom_id res chain seq x y z
N MET A 1 3.84 8.25 11.43
CA MET A 1 3.87 6.89 10.83
C MET A 1 3.86 6.99 9.31
N ASN A 2 4.39 5.97 8.68
CA ASN A 2 4.25 5.77 7.24
C ASN A 2 3.16 4.73 6.98
N ILE A 3 2.16 5.11 6.21
CA ILE A 3 0.96 4.30 5.98
C ILE A 3 0.84 4.04 4.49
N SER A 4 0.64 2.76 4.13
CA SER A 4 0.36 2.38 2.76
C SER A 4 -1.13 2.15 2.57
N LEU A 5 -1.69 2.81 1.58
CA LEU A 5 -3.09 2.66 1.18
C LEU A 5 -3.13 2.07 -0.23
N ASP A 6 -3.65 0.87 -0.37
CA ASP A 6 -3.82 0.22 -1.66
C ASP A 6 -4.89 0.93 -2.49
N TYR A 7 -4.78 0.87 -3.81
CA TYR A 7 -5.75 1.51 -4.70
C TYR A 7 -6.88 0.56 -5.08
N ASP A 8 -6.56 -0.53 -5.78
CA ASP A 8 -7.58 -1.45 -6.31
C ASP A 8 -8.29 -2.17 -5.16
N ASP A 9 -9.62 -2.15 -5.20
CA ASP A 9 -10.47 -2.79 -4.21
C ASP A 9 -10.28 -2.28 -2.77
N THR A 10 -9.61 -1.14 -2.61
CA THR A 10 -9.47 -0.45 -1.33
C THR A 10 -9.86 1.01 -1.52
N TYR A 11 -8.96 1.87 -1.97
CA TYR A 11 -9.30 3.28 -2.22
C TYR A 11 -10.41 3.40 -3.26
N SER A 12 -10.35 2.60 -4.31
CA SER A 12 -11.30 2.68 -5.42
C SER A 12 -12.74 2.33 -5.04
N LEU A 13 -12.93 1.64 -3.92
CA LEU A 13 -14.28 1.28 -3.45
C LEU A 13 -15.03 2.47 -2.86
N ASP A 14 -14.31 3.40 -2.23
CA ASP A 14 -14.93 4.57 -1.60
C ASP A 14 -13.92 5.72 -1.53
N PRO A 15 -13.64 6.36 -2.68
CA PRO A 15 -12.64 7.43 -2.72
C PRO A 15 -12.94 8.58 -1.76
N GLN A 16 -14.21 8.95 -1.60
CA GLN A 16 -14.58 10.09 -0.74
C GLN A 16 -14.19 9.84 0.71
N THR A 17 -14.45 8.64 1.22
CA THR A 17 -14.10 8.30 2.59
C THR A 17 -12.58 8.25 2.75
N TRP A 18 -11.88 7.62 1.82
CA TRP A 18 -10.43 7.52 1.90
C TRP A 18 -9.75 8.87 1.78
N ASP A 19 -10.28 9.79 0.98
CA ASP A 19 -9.75 11.15 0.92
C ASP A 19 -9.84 11.85 2.27
N LYS A 20 -10.93 11.64 3.01
CA LYS A 20 -11.08 12.19 4.37
C LYS A 20 -10.05 11.56 5.32
N VAL A 21 -9.85 10.25 5.23
CA VAL A 21 -8.86 9.54 6.06
C VAL A 21 -7.45 10.06 5.77
N ILE A 22 -7.09 10.20 4.50
CA ILE A 22 -5.80 10.76 4.09
C ILE A 22 -5.60 12.14 4.68
N ASN A 23 -6.62 12.98 4.59
CA ASN A 23 -6.54 14.35 5.11
C ASN A 23 -6.33 14.38 6.63
N ILE A 24 -7.06 13.54 7.36
CA ILE A 24 -6.89 13.41 8.82
C ILE A 24 -5.47 12.96 9.15
N LEU A 25 -4.96 11.98 8.45
CA LEU A 25 -3.61 11.45 8.69
C LEU A 25 -2.54 12.51 8.39
N HIS A 26 -2.69 13.25 7.30
CA HIS A 26 -1.76 14.33 6.96
C HIS A 26 -1.76 15.43 8.01
N LYS A 27 -2.93 15.81 8.51
CA LYS A 27 -3.05 16.83 9.57
C LYS A 27 -2.38 16.38 10.87
N ALA A 28 -2.31 15.08 11.11
CA ALA A 28 -1.64 14.51 12.26
C ALA A 28 -0.14 14.23 11.98
N ASN A 29 0.40 14.74 10.87
CA ASN A 29 1.80 14.59 10.46
C ASN A 29 2.19 13.14 10.13
N HIS A 30 1.27 12.35 9.63
CA HIS A 30 1.58 11.03 9.10
C HIS A 30 1.76 11.09 7.58
N ASN A 31 2.57 10.18 7.06
CA ASN A 31 2.79 10.05 5.62
C ASN A 31 1.92 8.93 5.07
N VAL A 32 1.25 9.19 3.96
CA VAL A 32 0.43 8.19 3.27
C VAL A 32 1.00 7.98 1.87
N TYR A 33 1.20 6.73 1.51
CA TYR A 33 1.69 6.32 0.19
C TYR A 33 0.69 5.35 -0.43
N CYS A 34 0.57 5.40 -1.75
CA CYS A 34 -0.12 4.35 -2.49
C CYS A 34 0.94 3.42 -3.06
N ILE A 35 0.99 2.19 -2.57
CA ILE A 35 1.93 1.17 -3.05
C ILE A 35 1.12 0.16 -3.84
N THR A 36 1.38 0.07 -5.14
CA THR A 36 0.55 -0.71 -6.06
C THR A 36 1.39 -1.62 -6.94
N LYS A 37 0.85 -2.79 -7.22
CA LYS A 37 1.41 -3.71 -8.22
C LYS A 37 0.90 -3.42 -9.63
N ARG A 38 0.03 -2.44 -9.79
CA ARG A 38 -0.42 -2.03 -11.11
C ARG A 38 0.77 -1.52 -11.92
N TYR A 39 0.83 -1.82 -13.20
CA TYR A 39 1.87 -1.25 -14.07
C TYR A 39 1.64 0.24 -14.25
N GLU A 40 2.72 0.99 -14.22
CA GLU A 40 2.65 2.44 -14.33
C GLU A 40 1.96 2.88 -15.62
N THR A 41 2.17 2.17 -16.71
CA THR A 41 1.55 2.46 -18.00
C THR A 41 0.04 2.24 -18.04
N LEU A 42 -0.51 1.58 -17.02
CA LEU A 42 -1.94 1.27 -16.91
C LEU A 42 -2.55 1.93 -15.66
N ALA A 43 -1.98 3.02 -15.19
CA ALA A 43 -2.34 3.60 -13.90
C ALA A 43 -2.79 5.07 -14.01
N ASP A 44 -3.33 5.47 -15.14
CA ASP A 44 -3.80 6.85 -15.30
C ASP A 44 -4.91 7.19 -14.29
N ASP A 45 -5.80 6.25 -14.03
CA ASP A 45 -6.87 6.42 -13.05
C ASP A 45 -6.32 6.67 -11.65
N ILE A 46 -5.26 5.99 -11.26
CA ILE A 46 -4.62 6.17 -9.96
C ILE A 46 -3.99 7.56 -9.88
N LYS A 47 -3.25 7.94 -10.92
CA LYS A 47 -2.55 9.23 -10.97
C LYS A 47 -3.52 10.41 -10.95
N GLU A 48 -4.68 10.25 -11.58
CA GLU A 48 -5.69 11.30 -11.63
C GLU A 48 -6.46 11.42 -10.31
N SER A 49 -6.61 10.33 -9.58
CA SER A 49 -7.45 10.28 -8.37
C SER A 49 -6.70 10.65 -7.10
N LEU A 50 -5.41 10.35 -7.01
CA LEU A 50 -4.64 10.45 -5.77
C LEU A 50 -3.65 11.61 -5.79
N ASN A 51 -3.61 12.35 -4.69
CA ASN A 51 -2.63 13.42 -4.44
C ASN A 51 -1.59 12.98 -3.39
N ILE A 52 -1.27 11.71 -3.34
CA ILE A 52 -0.24 11.17 -2.46
C ILE A 52 0.81 10.49 -3.32
N PRO A 53 2.03 10.29 -2.79
CA PRO A 53 3.07 9.58 -3.54
C PRO A 53 2.62 8.18 -3.91
N ILE A 54 2.88 7.80 -5.15
CA ILE A 54 2.55 6.48 -5.69
C ILE A 54 3.85 5.74 -5.93
N ILE A 55 3.95 4.53 -5.38
CA ILE A 55 5.09 3.64 -5.59
C ILE A 55 4.62 2.46 -6.41
N PHE A 56 5.18 2.33 -7.61
CA PHE A 56 4.92 1.21 -8.49
C PHE A 56 5.89 0.08 -8.17
N VAL A 57 5.34 -1.07 -7.80
CA VAL A 57 6.16 -2.23 -7.43
C VAL A 57 6.75 -2.87 -8.68
N THR A 58 8.05 -3.10 -8.67
CA THR A 58 8.75 -3.78 -9.75
C THR A 58 8.16 -5.18 -9.95
N LYS A 59 7.97 -5.58 -11.21
CA LYS A 59 7.43 -6.89 -11.55
C LYS A 59 8.21 -8.00 -10.83
N GLY A 60 7.47 -8.90 -10.20
CA GLY A 60 8.04 -10.03 -9.48
C GLY A 60 8.39 -9.76 -8.01
N LYS A 61 8.33 -8.50 -7.57
CA LYS A 61 8.58 -8.17 -6.17
C LYS A 61 7.28 -8.09 -5.38
N SER A 62 7.37 -8.36 -4.08
CA SER A 62 6.30 -8.03 -3.14
C SER A 62 6.34 -6.54 -2.82
N LYS A 63 5.25 -6.00 -2.29
CA LYS A 63 5.20 -4.60 -1.87
C LYS A 63 6.22 -4.32 -0.77
N SER A 64 6.33 -5.21 0.21
CA SER A 64 7.28 -5.02 1.32
C SER A 64 8.73 -5.04 0.84
N ARG A 65 9.05 -5.89 -0.12
CA ARG A 65 10.39 -5.93 -0.70
C ARG A 65 10.72 -4.64 -1.42
N GLU A 66 9.80 -4.14 -2.23
CA GLU A 66 10.00 -2.90 -2.98
C GLU A 66 10.32 -1.73 -2.05
N VAL A 67 9.51 -1.53 -1.01
CA VAL A 67 9.71 -0.39 -0.11
C VAL A 67 10.97 -0.56 0.73
N ARG A 68 11.28 -1.79 1.14
CA ARG A 68 12.51 -2.05 1.88
C ARG A 68 13.74 -1.73 1.05
N GLU A 69 13.75 -2.11 -0.22
CA GLU A 69 14.87 -1.81 -1.12
C GLU A 69 15.00 -0.32 -1.40
N ARG A 70 13.91 0.43 -1.26
CA ARG A 70 13.94 1.89 -1.37
C ARG A 70 14.31 2.58 -0.06
N GLY A 71 14.54 1.83 1.01
CA GLY A 71 14.84 2.39 2.32
C GLY A 71 13.64 3.00 3.03
N LEU A 72 12.43 2.62 2.65
CA LEU A 72 11.19 3.11 3.25
C LEU A 72 10.60 2.04 4.17
N LYS A 73 10.26 2.45 5.39
CA LYS A 73 9.58 1.58 6.34
C LYS A 73 8.10 1.94 6.39
N ILE A 74 7.24 0.99 6.13
CA ILE A 74 5.79 1.15 6.26
C ILE A 74 5.36 0.60 7.61
N ASP A 75 4.67 1.42 8.39
CA ASP A 75 4.20 1.04 9.73
C ASP A 75 2.82 0.38 9.69
N VAL A 76 1.96 0.82 8.80
CA VAL A 76 0.59 0.29 8.66
C VAL A 76 0.30 0.05 7.19
N TRP A 77 -0.19 -1.16 6.91
CA TRP A 77 -0.61 -1.55 5.57
C TRP A 77 -2.14 -1.65 5.53
N ILE A 78 -2.76 -0.88 4.65
CA ILE A 78 -4.19 -0.97 4.36
C ILE A 78 -4.31 -1.57 2.97
N ASP A 79 -4.66 -2.85 2.91
CA ASP A 79 -4.62 -3.62 1.68
C ASP A 79 -5.63 -4.78 1.76
N ASP A 80 -6.39 -4.98 0.69
CA ASP A 80 -7.36 -6.07 0.61
C ASP A 80 -6.70 -7.43 0.31
N LYS A 81 -5.42 -7.43 -0.10
CA LYS A 81 -4.68 -8.64 -0.43
C LYS A 81 -3.36 -8.72 0.32
N PRO A 82 -3.36 -9.22 1.56
CA PRO A 82 -2.13 -9.29 2.37
C PRO A 82 -0.97 -10.02 1.68
N ILE A 83 -1.26 -11.01 0.86
CA ILE A 83 -0.22 -11.74 0.14
C ILE A 83 0.58 -10.85 -0.80
N SER A 84 -0.01 -9.77 -1.31
CA SER A 84 0.70 -8.81 -2.15
C SER A 84 1.77 -8.03 -1.39
N ILE A 85 1.62 -7.94 -0.06
CA ILE A 85 2.57 -7.25 0.81
C ILE A 85 3.80 -8.11 1.04
N ILE A 86 3.59 -9.36 1.48
CA ILE A 86 4.67 -10.23 1.98
C ILE A 86 5.23 -11.18 0.92
N GLY A 87 4.47 -11.42 -0.14
CA GLY A 87 4.85 -12.37 -1.17
C GLY A 87 4.48 -13.81 -0.82
N ARG A 88 4.36 -14.64 -1.86
CA ARG A 88 3.83 -15.99 -1.74
C ARG A 88 4.70 -16.91 -0.89
N GLN A 89 6.01 -16.84 -1.06
CA GLN A 89 6.92 -17.73 -0.32
C GLN A 89 6.87 -17.49 1.18
N ILE A 90 6.92 -16.24 1.59
CA ILE A 90 6.85 -15.87 3.01
C ILE A 90 5.49 -16.28 3.58
N TYR A 91 4.43 -16.04 2.83
CA TYR A 91 3.07 -16.39 3.25
C TYR A 91 2.94 -17.89 3.46
N ASN A 92 3.45 -18.71 2.53
CA ASN A 92 3.35 -20.17 2.61
C ASN A 92 4.19 -20.74 3.73
N GLN A 93 5.23 -20.06 4.16
CA GLN A 93 6.03 -20.51 5.30
C GLN A 93 5.31 -20.31 6.64
N GLY A 94 4.35 -19.41 6.68
CA GLY A 94 3.52 -19.20 7.86
C GLY A 94 4.23 -18.64 9.08
N LYS A 95 5.46 -18.19 8.95
CA LYS A 95 6.28 -17.82 10.10
C LYS A 95 6.25 -16.34 10.43
N LEU A 96 6.16 -15.48 9.43
CA LEU A 96 6.38 -14.06 9.61
C LEU A 96 5.17 -13.21 9.30
N HIS A 97 4.20 -13.78 8.64
CA HIS A 97 3.10 -13.02 8.08
C HIS A 97 2.28 -12.24 9.12
N ARG A 98 2.16 -12.74 10.33
CA ARG A 98 1.36 -12.06 11.37
C ARG A 98 1.89 -10.69 11.73
N LYS A 99 3.18 -10.48 11.57
CA LYS A 99 3.79 -9.19 11.87
C LYS A 99 3.62 -8.18 10.75
N HIS A 100 3.30 -8.64 9.56
CA HIS A 100 3.36 -7.82 8.36
C HIS A 100 2.01 -7.27 7.93
N PHE A 101 0.93 -7.95 8.25
CA PHE A 101 -0.38 -7.49 7.80
C PHE A 101 -1.39 -7.47 8.94
N THR A 102 -1.00 -6.88 10.02
CA THR A 102 -1.90 -6.68 11.14
C THR A 102 -3.02 -5.71 10.82
N ARG A 103 -2.98 -5.07 9.69
CA ARG A 103 -3.83 -3.94 9.37
C ARG A 103 -4.52 -4.10 8.04
N GLN A 104 -5.34 -5.06 7.97
CA GLN A 104 -6.32 -5.13 6.91
C GLN A 104 -7.59 -4.50 7.45
N ILE A 105 -7.91 -3.38 6.90
CA ILE A 105 -9.07 -2.62 7.36
C ILE A 105 -10.14 -2.65 6.29
#